data_9f0713ee7c7fc58ce449cab52ead1e62
#
_entry.id   9f0713ee7c7fc58ce449cab52ead1e62
#
_cell.length_a   1.000
_cell.length_b   1.000
_cell.length_c   1.000
_cell.angle_alpha   90.00
_cell.angle_beta   90.00
_cell.angle_gamma   90.00
#
_symmetry.space_group_name_H-M   'P 1'
#
loop_
_entity.id
_entity.type
_entity.pdbx_description
1 polymer ?
#
loop_
_entity_poly.entity_id
_entity_poly.type
_entity_poly.pdbx_seq_one_letter_code
_entity_poly.pdbx_strand_id
1 'polypeptide(L)'
;AKPNNIGKDSLNGHYEMMGILSDTVFKTFNEGFPNEILDSIENITGRRIIGNKPCGNSIDIINELGELELNYGSLIVYTSADSDLQVAAHEDAVPIATLYEYCEKIRALTMREDWKVARVIARPFTGKVGHFRLINAGRKDYSIKPPKRTILNSLSENKYNVIGIGKVNDIFDKEGINK
;
A
#
# COMPACT_ATOMS: atom_id res chain seq x y z
N ALA A 1 -10.95 24.79 -3.22
CA ALA A 1 -9.95 24.92 -4.30
C ALA A 1 -10.04 23.71 -5.22
N LYS A 2 -9.79 23.88 -6.51
CA LYS A 2 -9.70 22.78 -7.46
C LYS A 2 -8.26 22.27 -7.47
N PRO A 3 -8.00 20.95 -7.33
CA PRO A 3 -6.65 20.41 -7.47
C PRO A 3 -6.08 20.69 -8.86
N ASN A 4 -4.77 20.92 -8.92
CA ASN A 4 -4.05 21.06 -10.19
C ASN A 4 -3.45 19.73 -10.65
N ASN A 5 -3.07 18.84 -9.72
CA ASN A 5 -2.55 17.51 -10.05
C ASN A 5 -3.63 16.66 -10.72
N ILE A 6 -3.22 15.97 -11.79
CA ILE A 6 -4.07 15.06 -12.55
C ILE A 6 -4.02 13.70 -11.85
N GLY A 7 -5.16 13.21 -11.42
CA GLY A 7 -5.25 11.89 -10.78
C GLY A 7 -6.04 11.94 -9.47
N LYS A 8 -6.74 10.84 -9.19
CA LYS A 8 -7.65 10.76 -8.04
C LYS A 8 -7.00 10.19 -6.76
N ASP A 9 -5.75 9.78 -6.82
CA ASP A 9 -5.10 9.18 -5.67
C ASP A 9 -4.80 10.23 -4.60
N SER A 10 -5.02 9.88 -3.34
CA SER A 10 -4.74 10.73 -2.19
C SER A 10 -3.27 11.16 -2.10
N LEU A 11 -2.35 10.36 -2.66
CA LEU A 11 -0.92 10.67 -2.70
C LEU A 11 -0.65 11.94 -3.52
N ASN A 12 -1.30 12.09 -4.70
CA ASN A 12 -1.19 13.29 -5.53
C ASN A 12 -1.67 14.55 -4.81
N GLY A 13 -2.75 14.44 -4.02
CA GLY A 13 -3.24 15.55 -3.20
C GLY A 13 -2.24 15.98 -2.12
N HIS A 14 -1.60 15.02 -1.46
CA HIS A 14 -0.56 15.31 -0.47
C HIS A 14 0.69 15.94 -1.11
N TYR A 15 1.08 15.47 -2.28
CA TYR A 15 2.19 16.05 -3.02
C TYR A 15 1.93 17.50 -3.41
N GLU A 16 0.72 17.80 -3.88
CA GLU A 16 0.32 19.16 -4.24
C GLU A 16 0.35 20.10 -3.03
N MET A 17 -0.16 19.66 -1.87
CA MET A 17 -0.08 20.44 -0.62
C MET A 17 1.37 20.73 -0.20
N MET A 18 2.33 19.89 -0.58
CA MET A 18 3.76 20.05 -0.28
C MET A 18 4.57 20.69 -1.43
N GLY A 19 3.87 21.29 -2.39
CA GLY A 19 4.47 22.08 -3.47
C GLY A 19 4.87 21.31 -4.71
N ILE A 20 4.42 20.05 -4.87
CA ILE A 20 4.68 19.27 -6.08
C ILE A 20 3.48 19.32 -7.01
N LEU A 21 3.66 19.95 -8.17
CA LEU A 21 2.77 19.75 -9.31
C LEU A 21 3.29 18.57 -10.14
N SER A 22 2.44 17.57 -10.34
CA SER A 22 2.76 16.34 -11.03
C SER A 22 1.68 15.98 -12.05
N ASP A 23 2.13 15.60 -13.24
CA ASP A 23 1.28 15.04 -14.29
C ASP A 23 1.19 13.51 -14.18
N THR A 24 1.76 12.92 -13.14
CA THR A 24 1.75 11.48 -12.94
C THR A 24 0.35 11.01 -12.58
N VAL A 25 -0.20 10.16 -13.44
CA VAL A 25 -1.44 9.41 -13.19
C VAL A 25 -1.04 7.99 -12.81
N PHE A 26 -1.28 7.63 -11.56
CA PHE A 26 -1.07 6.26 -11.11
C PHE A 26 -2.13 5.31 -11.68
N LYS A 27 -1.75 4.07 -11.91
CA LYS A 27 -2.68 3.04 -12.39
C LYS A 27 -3.72 2.68 -11.32
N THR A 28 -4.95 2.50 -11.73
CA THR A 28 -6.03 1.94 -10.92
C THR A 28 -6.51 0.64 -11.56
N PHE A 29 -6.90 -0.33 -10.75
CA PHE A 29 -7.31 -1.66 -11.19
C PHE A 29 -8.72 -1.96 -10.66
N ASN A 30 -9.71 -1.23 -11.19
CA ASN A 30 -11.09 -1.23 -10.68
C ASN A 30 -11.80 -2.59 -10.74
N GLU A 31 -11.27 -3.56 -11.50
CA GLU A 31 -11.82 -4.92 -11.62
C GLU A 31 -10.87 -5.99 -11.05
N GLY A 32 -9.78 -5.55 -10.40
CA GLY A 32 -8.68 -6.41 -9.95
C GLY A 32 -7.47 -6.35 -10.86
N PHE A 33 -6.37 -6.96 -10.43
CA PHE A 33 -5.09 -6.93 -11.12
C PHE A 33 -5.06 -7.96 -12.26
N PRO A 34 -4.34 -7.68 -13.36
CA PRO A 34 -4.05 -8.67 -14.40
C PRO A 34 -3.34 -9.90 -13.85
N ASN A 35 -3.58 -11.07 -14.43
CA ASN A 35 -2.93 -12.32 -14.00
C ASN A 35 -1.41 -12.22 -14.00
N GLU A 36 -0.81 -11.50 -14.94
CA GLU A 36 0.64 -11.28 -15.00
C GLU A 36 1.22 -10.67 -13.71
N ILE A 37 0.49 -9.75 -13.07
CA ILE A 37 0.88 -9.19 -11.78
C ILE A 37 0.75 -10.24 -10.68
N LEU A 38 -0.35 -10.99 -10.65
CA LEU A 38 -0.61 -12.01 -9.63
C LEU A 38 0.41 -13.14 -9.72
N ASP A 39 0.67 -13.66 -10.91
CA ASP A 39 1.66 -14.71 -11.15
C ASP A 39 3.06 -14.25 -10.71
N SER A 40 3.38 -12.98 -11.00
CA SER A 40 4.66 -12.39 -10.56
C SER A 40 4.74 -12.29 -9.04
N ILE A 41 3.65 -11.94 -8.36
CA ILE A 41 3.59 -11.90 -6.89
C ILE A 41 3.72 -13.32 -6.32
N GLU A 42 3.01 -14.31 -6.87
CA GLU A 42 3.15 -15.71 -6.46
C GLU A 42 4.60 -16.21 -6.60
N ASN A 43 5.25 -15.88 -7.71
CA ASN A 43 6.64 -16.26 -7.97
C ASN A 43 7.63 -15.67 -6.95
N ILE A 44 7.47 -14.37 -6.58
CA ILE A 44 8.42 -13.72 -5.65
C ILE A 44 8.13 -14.00 -4.18
N THR A 45 6.90 -14.41 -3.84
CA THR A 45 6.50 -14.70 -2.46
C THR A 45 6.46 -16.20 -2.15
N GLY A 46 6.33 -17.03 -3.16
CA GLY A 46 6.08 -18.46 -3.02
C GLY A 46 4.70 -18.78 -2.41
N ARG A 47 3.77 -17.82 -2.43
CA ARG A 47 2.45 -17.93 -1.83
C ARG A 47 1.36 -17.77 -2.89
N ARG A 48 0.34 -18.60 -2.81
CA ARG A 48 -0.85 -18.48 -3.67
C ARG A 48 -1.60 -17.19 -3.36
N ILE A 49 -2.09 -16.52 -4.39
CA ILE A 49 -2.92 -15.33 -4.26
C ILE A 49 -4.40 -15.71 -4.29
N ILE A 50 -5.17 -15.12 -3.41
CA ILE A 50 -6.64 -15.18 -3.38
C ILE A 50 -7.20 -13.76 -3.30
N GLY A 51 -8.47 -13.60 -3.68
CA GLY A 51 -9.17 -12.30 -3.70
C GLY A 51 -9.16 -11.68 -5.08
N ASN A 52 -8.23 -10.77 -5.35
CA ASN A 52 -8.08 -10.04 -6.61
C ASN A 52 -9.36 -9.31 -7.06
N LYS A 53 -9.93 -8.52 -6.17
CA LYS A 53 -11.12 -7.72 -6.46
C LYS A 53 -11.06 -6.35 -5.76
N PRO A 54 -11.84 -5.37 -6.20
CA PRO A 54 -11.97 -4.12 -5.46
C PRO A 54 -12.72 -4.35 -4.14
N CYS A 55 -12.22 -3.76 -3.06
CA CYS A 55 -12.82 -3.81 -1.75
C CYS A 55 -12.56 -2.51 -0.98
N GLY A 56 -13.61 -1.76 -0.67
CA GLY A 56 -13.50 -0.48 0.05
C GLY A 56 -13.25 -0.63 1.55
N ASN A 57 -13.61 -1.78 2.13
CA ASN A 57 -13.44 -2.06 3.55
C ASN A 57 -12.69 -3.38 3.76
N SER A 58 -11.46 -3.29 4.21
CA SER A 58 -10.55 -4.43 4.37
C SER A 58 -11.11 -5.58 5.22
N ILE A 59 -11.95 -5.28 6.21
CA ILE A 59 -12.50 -6.34 7.08
C ILE A 59 -13.51 -7.23 6.34
N ASP A 60 -14.18 -6.72 5.30
CA ASP A 60 -15.17 -7.48 4.56
C ASP A 60 -14.49 -8.60 3.76
N ILE A 61 -13.41 -8.28 3.04
CA ILE A 61 -12.66 -9.29 2.28
C ILE A 61 -11.90 -10.26 3.20
N ILE A 62 -11.45 -9.80 4.37
CA ILE A 62 -10.84 -10.66 5.38
C ILE A 62 -11.85 -11.64 5.97
N ASN A 63 -13.07 -11.20 6.27
CA ASN A 63 -14.13 -12.09 6.75
C ASN A 63 -14.55 -13.11 5.69
N GLU A 64 -14.48 -12.74 4.41
CA GLU A 64 -14.80 -13.64 3.31
C GLU A 64 -13.72 -14.70 3.05
N LEU A 65 -12.46 -14.32 3.09
CA LEU A 65 -11.33 -15.13 2.63
C LEU A 65 -10.35 -15.55 3.72
N GLY A 66 -10.48 -15.01 4.93
CA GLY A 66 -9.52 -15.20 6.01
C GLY A 66 -9.41 -16.65 6.48
N GLU A 67 -10.49 -17.43 6.46
CA GLU A 67 -10.43 -18.86 6.78
C GLU A 67 -9.60 -19.63 5.74
N LEU A 68 -9.79 -19.33 4.47
CA LEU A 68 -9.04 -19.94 3.38
C LEU A 68 -7.56 -19.54 3.46
N GLU A 69 -7.28 -18.26 3.75
CA GLU A 69 -5.92 -17.74 3.92
C GLU A 69 -5.21 -18.44 5.08
N LEU A 70 -5.87 -18.52 6.25
CA LEU A 70 -5.31 -19.13 7.45
C LEU A 70 -4.99 -20.63 7.25
N ASN A 71 -5.87 -21.37 6.56
CA ASN A 71 -5.71 -22.80 6.31
C ASN A 71 -4.61 -23.12 5.31
N TYR A 72 -4.38 -22.28 4.31
CA TYR A 72 -3.45 -22.55 3.21
C TYR A 72 -2.23 -21.63 3.19
N GLY A 73 -2.17 -20.63 4.05
CA GLY A 73 -1.09 -19.64 4.06
C GLY A 73 -1.00 -18.83 2.78
N SER A 74 -2.14 -18.59 2.12
CA SER A 74 -2.25 -17.76 0.93
C SER A 74 -2.03 -16.27 1.28
N LEU A 75 -2.00 -15.39 0.27
CA LEU A 75 -2.07 -13.94 0.47
C LEU A 75 -3.39 -13.43 -0.09
N ILE A 76 -4.14 -12.66 0.68
CA ILE A 76 -5.33 -11.96 0.18
C ILE A 76 -4.86 -10.66 -0.49
N VAL A 77 -4.93 -10.61 -1.83
CA VAL A 77 -4.58 -9.41 -2.62
C VAL A 77 -5.85 -8.76 -3.11
N TYR A 78 -5.97 -7.45 -2.93
CA TYR A 78 -7.12 -6.66 -3.36
C TYR A 78 -6.74 -5.20 -3.60
N THR A 79 -7.64 -4.43 -4.18
CA THR A 79 -7.47 -3.00 -4.45
C THR A 79 -8.65 -2.20 -3.89
N SER A 80 -8.58 -0.90 -3.94
CA SER A 80 -9.69 0.01 -3.62
C SER A 80 -10.02 0.93 -4.81
N ALA A 81 -10.77 1.98 -4.57
CA ALA A 81 -11.01 3.01 -5.59
C ALA A 81 -9.77 3.90 -5.85
N ASP A 82 -8.77 3.84 -4.98
CA ASP A 82 -7.47 4.51 -5.12
C ASP A 82 -6.49 3.65 -5.94
N SER A 83 -5.33 4.22 -6.23
CA SER A 83 -4.22 3.49 -6.85
C SER A 83 -3.43 2.72 -5.80
N ASP A 84 -3.96 1.63 -5.32
CA ASP A 84 -3.32 0.79 -4.31
C ASP A 84 -3.37 -0.71 -4.63
N LEU A 85 -2.39 -1.44 -4.11
CA LEU A 85 -2.35 -2.88 -4.02
C LEU A 85 -2.24 -3.25 -2.55
N GLN A 86 -3.28 -3.86 -2.00
CA GLN A 86 -3.34 -4.23 -0.60
C GLN A 86 -3.10 -5.73 -0.45
N VAL A 87 -2.27 -6.10 0.53
CA VAL A 87 -1.92 -7.48 0.84
C VAL A 87 -2.29 -7.76 2.29
N ALA A 88 -3.30 -8.59 2.51
CA ALA A 88 -3.68 -9.02 3.85
C ALA A 88 -3.25 -10.46 4.11
N ALA A 89 -2.81 -10.71 5.35
CA ALA A 89 -2.46 -12.03 5.83
C ALA A 89 -2.67 -12.12 7.35
N HIS A 90 -3.06 -13.30 7.82
CA HIS A 90 -3.19 -13.62 9.23
C HIS A 90 -1.81 -13.79 9.87
N GLU A 91 -1.60 -13.23 11.05
CA GLU A 91 -0.28 -13.23 11.72
C GLU A 91 0.24 -14.63 12.06
N ASP A 92 -0.65 -15.61 12.24
CA ASP A 92 -0.26 -17.02 12.50
C ASP A 92 0.13 -17.76 11.21
N ALA A 93 -0.42 -17.40 10.05
CA ALA A 93 -0.10 -18.02 8.76
C ALA A 93 1.10 -17.35 8.08
N VAL A 94 1.17 -16.03 8.18
CA VAL A 94 2.26 -15.19 7.64
C VAL A 94 2.66 -14.18 8.70
N PRO A 95 3.77 -14.39 9.42
CA PRO A 95 4.27 -13.43 10.40
C PRO A 95 4.37 -12.02 9.83
N ILE A 96 4.07 -11.00 10.64
CA ILE A 96 4.01 -9.59 10.18
C ILE A 96 5.32 -9.15 9.50
N ALA A 97 6.48 -9.57 10.02
CA ALA A 97 7.78 -9.28 9.43
C ALA A 97 7.89 -9.85 8.00
N THR A 98 7.44 -11.09 7.80
CA THR A 98 7.41 -11.74 6.48
C THR A 98 6.45 -11.04 5.52
N LEU A 99 5.28 -10.60 6.01
CA LEU A 99 4.35 -9.81 5.21
C LEU A 99 4.98 -8.50 4.74
N TYR A 100 5.78 -7.85 5.58
CA TYR A 100 6.51 -6.63 5.21
C TYR A 100 7.55 -6.91 4.12
N GLU A 101 8.33 -7.99 4.24
CA GLU A 101 9.28 -8.40 3.20
C GLU A 101 8.58 -8.66 1.85
N TYR A 102 7.42 -9.31 1.87
CA TYR A 102 6.61 -9.53 0.68
C TYR A 102 6.15 -8.20 0.07
N CYS A 103 5.62 -7.28 0.89
CA CYS A 103 5.19 -5.98 0.41
C CYS A 103 6.33 -5.13 -0.17
N GLU A 104 7.55 -5.24 0.37
CA GLU A 104 8.74 -4.58 -0.19
C GLU A 104 9.09 -5.13 -1.58
N LYS A 105 9.08 -6.45 -1.74
CA LYS A 105 9.30 -7.11 -3.04
C LYS A 105 8.19 -6.73 -4.05
N ILE A 106 6.93 -6.74 -3.61
CA ILE A 106 5.77 -6.33 -4.43
C ILE A 106 5.90 -4.85 -4.81
N ARG A 107 6.35 -3.97 -3.89
CA ARG A 107 6.60 -2.56 -4.22
C ARG A 107 7.64 -2.41 -5.31
N ALA A 108 8.74 -3.15 -5.25
CA ALA A 108 9.77 -3.14 -6.30
C ALA A 108 9.21 -3.63 -7.65
N LEU A 109 8.43 -4.71 -7.63
CA LEU A 109 7.77 -5.25 -8.82
C LEU A 109 6.81 -4.24 -9.48
N THR A 110 6.01 -3.53 -8.68
CA THR A 110 5.00 -2.58 -9.15
C THR A 110 5.58 -1.19 -9.49
N MET A 111 6.91 -1.05 -9.62
CA MET A 111 7.55 0.15 -10.16
C MET A 111 7.55 0.19 -11.69
N ARG A 112 7.23 -0.91 -12.37
CA ARG A 112 7.02 -0.93 -13.82
C ARG A 112 5.92 0.06 -14.20
N GLU A 113 6.10 0.75 -15.32
CA GLU A 113 5.22 1.86 -15.73
C GLU A 113 3.76 1.41 -15.97
N ASP A 114 3.59 0.20 -16.52
CA ASP A 114 2.30 -0.43 -16.79
C ASP A 114 1.61 -0.98 -15.51
N TRP A 115 2.35 -1.16 -14.41
CA TRP A 115 1.86 -1.70 -13.13
C TRP A 115 1.92 -0.70 -11.97
N LYS A 116 2.33 0.52 -12.23
CA LYS A 116 2.68 1.52 -11.23
C LYS A 116 1.50 2.00 -10.39
N VAL A 117 1.26 1.33 -9.28
CA VAL A 117 0.33 1.79 -8.25
C VAL A 117 1.01 2.79 -7.31
N ALA A 118 0.24 3.74 -6.79
CA ALA A 118 0.75 4.73 -5.85
C ALA A 118 1.26 4.10 -4.54
N ARG A 119 0.59 3.06 -4.06
CA ARG A 119 0.92 2.40 -2.79
C ARG A 119 0.77 0.89 -2.86
N VAL A 120 1.67 0.19 -2.17
CA VAL A 120 1.47 -1.19 -1.72
C VAL A 120 1.24 -1.13 -0.22
N ILE A 121 0.23 -1.84 0.29
CA ILE A 121 -0.21 -1.71 1.69
C ILE A 121 -0.24 -3.08 2.36
N ALA A 122 0.55 -3.24 3.41
CA ALA A 122 0.48 -4.40 4.30
C ALA A 122 -0.73 -4.28 5.25
N ARG A 123 -1.55 -5.32 5.30
CA ARG A 123 -2.76 -5.41 6.12
C ARG A 123 -2.76 -6.67 6.99
N PRO A 124 -1.91 -6.73 8.02
CA PRO A 124 -1.95 -7.87 8.94
C PRO A 124 -3.28 -7.91 9.68
N PHE A 125 -3.76 -9.13 9.91
CA PHE A 125 -4.96 -9.36 10.71
C PHE A 125 -4.78 -10.54 11.67
N THR A 126 -5.68 -10.68 12.62
CA THR A 126 -5.66 -11.69 13.67
C THR A 126 -7.08 -12.14 14.01
N GLY A 127 -7.23 -13.13 14.84
CA GLY A 127 -8.50 -13.62 15.35
C GLY A 127 -8.81 -15.03 14.89
N LYS A 128 -10.08 -15.39 14.97
CA LYS A 128 -10.59 -16.72 14.56
C LYS A 128 -11.65 -16.55 13.50
N VAL A 129 -11.95 -17.62 12.78
CA VAL A 129 -13.04 -17.66 11.80
C VAL A 129 -14.32 -17.08 12.40
N GLY A 130 -14.92 -16.14 11.69
CA GLY A 130 -16.09 -15.37 12.13
C GLY A 130 -15.80 -14.18 13.08
N HIS A 131 -14.55 -14.03 13.54
CA HIS A 131 -14.14 -12.96 14.49
C HIS A 131 -12.76 -12.38 14.14
N PHE A 132 -12.47 -12.21 12.86
CA PHE A 132 -11.25 -11.58 12.42
C PHE A 132 -11.24 -10.08 12.73
N ARG A 133 -10.05 -9.53 12.94
CA ARG A 133 -9.83 -8.11 13.19
C ARG A 133 -8.49 -7.66 12.61
N LEU A 134 -8.45 -6.44 12.10
CA LEU A 134 -7.23 -5.82 11.61
C LEU A 134 -6.27 -5.50 12.75
N ILE A 135 -4.98 -5.75 12.54
CA ILE A 135 -3.90 -5.25 13.41
C ILE A 135 -3.51 -3.86 12.89
N ASN A 136 -4.26 -2.83 13.30
CA ASN A 136 -4.09 -1.47 12.79
C ASN A 136 -2.69 -0.89 13.04
N ALA A 137 -2.06 -1.25 14.17
CA ALA A 137 -0.69 -0.85 14.47
C ALA A 137 0.35 -1.51 13.55
N GLY A 138 0.00 -2.63 12.93
CA GLY A 138 0.84 -3.34 11.95
C GLY A 138 0.59 -2.96 10.50
N ARG A 139 -0.35 -2.04 10.22
CA ARG A 139 -0.50 -1.50 8.87
C ARG A 139 0.75 -0.72 8.47
N LYS A 140 1.25 -0.98 7.26
CA LYS A 140 2.37 -0.25 6.70
C LYS A 140 2.11 0.03 5.22
N ASP A 141 2.22 1.29 4.83
CA ASP A 141 2.03 1.73 3.46
C ASP A 141 3.41 1.96 2.81
N TYR A 142 3.66 1.31 1.68
CA TYR A 142 4.87 1.46 0.85
C TYR A 142 4.51 2.35 -0.34
N SER A 143 4.66 3.65 -0.17
CA SER A 143 4.33 4.65 -1.18
C SER A 143 5.46 4.81 -2.20
N ILE A 144 5.12 5.37 -3.35
CA ILE A 144 6.13 5.89 -4.27
C ILE A 144 6.73 7.15 -3.65
N LYS A 145 8.04 7.30 -3.75
CA LYS A 145 8.73 8.53 -3.34
C LYS A 145 8.21 9.75 -4.10
N PRO A 146 8.17 10.92 -3.46
CA PRO A 146 7.86 12.15 -4.15
C PRO A 146 8.77 12.34 -5.39
N PRO A 147 8.22 12.70 -6.57
CA PRO A 147 9.02 12.80 -7.79
C PRO A 147 9.95 14.03 -7.80
N LYS A 148 9.74 14.95 -6.88
CA LYS A 148 10.52 16.18 -6.73
C LYS A 148 10.69 16.49 -5.24
N ARG A 149 11.60 17.43 -4.97
CA ARG A 149 11.77 17.98 -3.60
C ARG A 149 10.49 18.67 -3.15
N THR A 150 10.16 18.47 -1.89
CA THR A 150 9.03 19.08 -1.20
C THR A 150 9.47 20.19 -0.25
N ILE A 151 8.52 20.93 0.31
CA ILE A 151 8.77 21.85 1.41
C ILE A 151 9.39 21.13 2.63
N LEU A 152 9.05 19.85 2.84
CA LEU A 152 9.61 19.04 3.93
C LEU A 152 11.13 18.87 3.79
N ASN A 153 11.62 18.60 2.58
CA ASN A 153 13.05 18.53 2.29
C ASN A 153 13.73 19.88 2.59
N SER A 154 13.13 20.98 2.14
CA SER A 154 13.69 22.33 2.35
C SER A 154 13.77 22.69 3.83
N LEU A 155 12.76 22.33 4.62
CA LEU A 155 12.77 22.55 6.06
C LEU A 155 13.84 21.71 6.75
N SER A 156 13.90 20.41 6.44
CA SER A 156 14.88 19.49 7.04
C SER A 156 16.32 19.90 6.75
N GLU A 157 16.64 20.31 5.52
CA GLU A 157 17.97 20.78 5.12
C GLU A 157 18.38 22.10 5.80
N ASN A 158 17.40 22.96 6.09
CA ASN A 158 17.63 24.15 6.89
C ASN A 158 17.61 23.87 8.40
N LYS A 159 17.77 22.59 8.81
CA LYS A 159 17.91 22.15 10.20
C LYS A 159 16.65 22.35 11.06
N TYR A 160 15.48 22.52 10.45
CA TYR A 160 14.23 22.46 11.19
C TYR A 160 13.87 21.02 11.54
N ASN A 161 13.23 20.83 12.69
CA ASN A 161 12.63 19.56 13.06
C ASN A 161 11.33 19.37 12.29
N VAL A 162 11.33 18.43 11.36
CA VAL A 162 10.15 18.02 10.62
C VAL A 162 9.62 16.73 11.24
N ILE A 163 8.49 16.83 11.92
CA ILE A 163 7.91 15.73 12.69
C ILE A 163 6.74 15.13 11.92
N GLY A 164 6.83 13.86 11.58
CA GLY A 164 5.75 13.11 10.94
C GLY A 164 4.81 12.50 11.97
N ILE A 165 3.53 12.88 11.94
CA ILE A 165 2.49 12.30 12.82
C ILE A 165 1.54 11.47 11.98
N GLY A 166 1.29 10.21 12.40
CA GLY A 166 0.42 9.29 11.69
C GLY A 166 1.05 8.78 10.39
N LYS A 167 0.28 8.76 9.30
CA LYS A 167 0.70 8.21 8.00
C LYS A 167 1.64 9.10 7.18
N VAL A 168 1.97 10.30 7.65
CA VAL A 168 2.77 11.25 6.85
C VAL A 168 4.12 10.66 6.47
N ASN A 169 4.75 9.91 7.37
CA ASN A 169 6.01 9.21 7.09
C ASN A 169 5.88 8.23 5.90
N ASP A 170 4.80 7.47 5.87
CA ASP A 170 4.56 6.48 4.81
C ASP A 170 4.18 7.16 3.48
N ILE A 171 3.41 8.24 3.52
CA ILE A 171 2.98 9.01 2.34
C ILE A 171 4.18 9.60 1.59
N PHE A 172 5.15 10.14 2.32
CA PHE A 172 6.35 10.75 1.74
C PHE A 172 7.55 9.82 1.70
N ASP A 173 7.38 8.52 2.01
CA ASP A 173 8.48 7.55 2.12
C ASP A 173 9.64 8.10 2.97
N LYS A 174 9.30 8.80 4.05
CA LYS A 174 10.19 9.51 4.99
C LYS A 174 11.01 10.66 4.39
N GLU A 175 10.79 11.01 3.12
CA GLU A 175 11.53 12.10 2.47
C GLU A 175 11.28 13.46 3.17
N GLY A 176 12.35 14.08 3.65
CA GLY A 176 12.28 15.37 4.33
C GLY A 176 11.72 15.32 5.75
N ILE A 177 11.43 14.15 6.33
CA ILE A 177 10.94 13.95 7.69
C ILE A 177 12.08 13.37 8.54
N ASN A 178 12.41 14.03 9.64
CA ASN A 178 13.57 13.67 10.47
C ASN A 178 13.23 13.31 11.92
N LYS A 179 11.95 13.32 12.29
CA LYS A 179 11.42 12.87 13.60
C LYS A 179 10.04 12.24 13.49
#